data_7549ff72962885e832ad5ef1b6126bbb
#
_entry.id   7549ff72962885e832ad5ef1b6126bbb
#
_cell.length_a   1.000
_cell.length_b   1.000
_cell.length_c   1.000
_cell.angle_alpha   90.00
_cell.angle_beta   90.00
_cell.angle_gamma   90.00
#
_symmetry.space_group_name_H-M   'P 1'
#
loop_
_entity.id
_entity.type
_entity.pdbx_description
1 polymer ?
#
loop_
_entity_poly.entity_id
_entity_poly.type
_entity_poly.pdbx_seq_one_letter_code
_entity_poly.pdbx_strand_id
1 'polypeptide(L)'
;MYYLILFALGAIWGSFANVCIYRLPKNQSVIKGRSFCPHCKKKIQWFDNIPALSFVLLMGKCRNCKKSINLQYLIVELLSIFSFVAIYHFFGLTVTSFLLLILSIFFIIIFFIDLKHFIIPNELTFPLMIIGFIKSFDPNLNTTIFPNYIYSLIGGVFGYLIIWSIIYFYKKVRNKEGMGLGDAKLMAAIGFWFGWTSIPFVILMSSIVALIFVIPSLINKSRKISSEIPFGPYIIIGCILYVSFSNEIKNFLF
;
A
#
# COMPACT_ATOMS: atom_id res chain seq x y z
N MET A 1 5.26 -6.26 26.68
CA MET A 1 4.25 -5.17 26.73
C MET A 1 4.08 -4.48 25.37
N TYR A 2 5.12 -3.99 24.71
CA TYR A 2 5.05 -3.27 23.43
C TYR A 2 4.40 -4.07 22.30
N TYR A 3 4.66 -5.36 22.14
CA TYR A 3 4.03 -6.20 21.13
C TYR A 3 2.50 -6.24 21.24
N LEU A 4 1.94 -6.27 22.45
CA LEU A 4 0.49 -6.24 22.66
C LEU A 4 -0.13 -4.90 22.26
N ILE A 5 0.57 -3.80 22.56
CA ILE A 5 0.13 -2.46 22.17
C ILE A 5 0.14 -2.34 20.63
N LEU A 6 1.20 -2.79 19.97
CA LEU A 6 1.30 -2.74 18.51
C LEU A 6 0.31 -3.68 17.83
N PHE A 7 0.05 -4.84 18.41
CA PHE A 7 -1.04 -5.73 17.96
C PHE A 7 -2.39 -4.99 17.98
N ALA A 8 -2.73 -4.35 19.09
CA ALA A 8 -3.99 -3.61 19.24
C ALA A 8 -4.06 -2.40 18.27
N LEU A 9 -2.96 -1.64 18.15
CA LEU A 9 -2.87 -0.52 17.21
C LEU A 9 -3.00 -0.99 15.76
N GLY A 10 -2.29 -2.05 15.37
CA GLY A 10 -2.37 -2.64 14.03
C GLY A 10 -3.80 -3.09 13.70
N ALA A 11 -4.49 -3.70 14.68
CA ALA A 11 -5.88 -4.11 14.54
C ALA A 11 -6.82 -2.91 14.31
N ILE A 12 -6.69 -1.85 15.12
CA ILE A 12 -7.50 -0.63 15.00
C ILE A 12 -7.27 0.06 13.65
N TRP A 13 -6.00 0.26 13.25
CA TRP A 13 -5.66 0.86 11.97
C TRP A 13 -6.08 0.00 10.78
N GLY A 14 -6.02 -1.34 10.91
CA GLY A 14 -6.52 -2.27 9.89
C GLY A 14 -8.03 -2.16 9.69
N SER A 15 -8.79 -2.03 10.78
CA SER A 15 -10.24 -1.78 10.72
C SER A 15 -10.55 -0.44 10.04
N PHE A 16 -9.79 0.62 10.36
CA PHE A 16 -9.90 1.91 9.67
C PHE A 16 -9.50 1.83 8.19
N ALA A 17 -8.45 1.08 7.86
CA ALA A 17 -8.04 0.84 6.49
C ALA A 17 -9.16 0.22 5.65
N ASN A 18 -9.93 -0.72 6.21
CA ASN A 18 -11.11 -1.28 5.56
C ASN A 18 -12.19 -0.23 5.25
N VAL A 19 -12.38 0.76 6.14
CA VAL A 19 -13.30 1.89 5.87
C VAL A 19 -12.79 2.73 4.70
N CYS A 20 -11.49 3.02 4.65
CA CYS A 20 -10.87 3.77 3.54
C CYS A 20 -11.00 3.01 2.22
N ILE A 21 -10.69 1.71 2.20
CA ILE A 21 -10.79 0.84 1.01
C ILE A 21 -12.22 0.82 0.45
N TYR A 22 -13.22 0.84 1.31
CA TYR A 22 -14.63 0.83 0.88
C TYR A 22 -15.13 2.20 0.40
N ARG A 23 -14.70 3.29 1.06
CA ARG A 23 -15.28 4.63 0.88
C ARG A 23 -14.56 5.49 -0.14
N LEU A 24 -13.20 5.47 -0.17
CA LEU A 24 -12.42 6.33 -1.07
C LEU A 24 -12.78 6.13 -2.55
N PRO A 25 -12.89 4.89 -3.09
CA PRO A 25 -13.26 4.72 -4.49
C PRO A 25 -14.67 5.24 -4.84
N LYS A 26 -15.51 5.47 -3.83
CA LYS A 26 -16.89 5.97 -3.99
C LYS A 26 -17.01 7.46 -3.69
N ASN A 27 -15.91 8.16 -3.48
CA ASN A 27 -15.87 9.57 -3.07
C ASN A 27 -16.68 9.86 -1.79
N GLN A 28 -16.72 8.89 -0.86
CA GLN A 28 -17.44 9.02 0.41
C GLN A 28 -16.48 9.45 1.53
N SER A 29 -16.99 10.28 2.46
CA SER A 29 -16.23 10.71 3.61
C SER A 29 -15.78 9.53 4.47
N VAL A 30 -14.48 9.42 4.76
CA VAL A 30 -13.91 8.39 5.64
C VAL A 30 -14.13 8.71 7.12
N ILE A 31 -14.36 9.98 7.46
CA ILE A 31 -14.51 10.46 8.84
C ILE A 31 -15.98 10.39 9.28
N LYS A 32 -16.93 10.72 8.40
CA LYS A 32 -18.36 10.81 8.73
C LYS A 32 -19.07 9.48 8.51
N GLY A 33 -19.88 9.06 9.49
CA GLY A 33 -20.75 7.90 9.40
C GLY A 33 -20.18 6.63 10.06
N ARG A 34 -21.07 5.83 10.65
CA ARG A 34 -20.77 4.54 11.30
C ARG A 34 -20.63 3.42 10.26
N SER A 35 -19.95 2.35 10.64
CA SER A 35 -19.90 1.11 9.87
C SER A 35 -21.27 0.46 9.80
N PHE A 36 -21.62 -0.08 8.64
CA PHE A 36 -22.89 -0.76 8.39
C PHE A 36 -22.68 -2.01 7.54
N CYS A 37 -23.60 -2.96 7.66
CA CYS A 37 -23.57 -4.14 6.82
C CYS A 37 -24.00 -3.78 5.38
N PRO A 38 -23.20 -4.09 4.33
CA PRO A 38 -23.54 -3.75 2.95
C PRO A 38 -24.82 -4.44 2.43
N HIS A 39 -25.20 -5.55 3.04
CA HIS A 39 -26.39 -6.32 2.63
C HIS A 39 -27.68 -5.84 3.30
N CYS A 40 -27.71 -5.72 4.63
CA CYS A 40 -28.93 -5.34 5.35
C CYS A 40 -28.97 -3.86 5.78
N LYS A 41 -27.90 -3.09 5.49
CA LYS A 41 -27.73 -1.67 5.82
C LYS A 41 -27.86 -1.31 7.31
N LYS A 42 -28.00 -2.30 8.20
CA LYS A 42 -28.02 -2.08 9.65
C LYS A 42 -26.64 -1.65 10.15
N LYS A 43 -26.62 -0.71 11.09
CA LYS A 43 -25.39 -0.23 11.75
C LYS A 43 -24.74 -1.37 12.52
N ILE A 44 -23.43 -1.51 12.42
CA ILE A 44 -22.64 -2.50 13.16
C ILE A 44 -22.45 -1.99 14.58
N GLN A 45 -22.68 -2.85 15.57
CA GLN A 45 -22.47 -2.54 16.98
C GLN A 45 -20.96 -2.42 17.24
N TRP A 46 -20.56 -1.64 18.25
CA TRP A 46 -19.14 -1.41 18.54
C TRP A 46 -18.37 -2.71 18.85
N PHE A 47 -19.01 -3.64 19.59
CA PHE A 47 -18.43 -4.94 19.93
C PHE A 47 -18.35 -5.90 18.72
N ASP A 48 -19.18 -5.71 17.69
CA ASP A 48 -19.08 -6.45 16.41
C ASP A 48 -18.06 -5.83 15.45
N ASN A 49 -17.43 -4.72 15.84
CA ASN A 49 -16.40 -4.04 15.08
C ASN A 49 -15.00 -4.22 15.72
N ILE A 50 -14.84 -5.12 16.68
CA ILE A 50 -13.53 -5.46 17.25
C ILE A 50 -12.76 -6.25 16.17
N PRO A 51 -11.60 -5.72 15.72
CA PRO A 51 -10.89 -6.28 14.58
C PRO A 51 -10.49 -7.75 14.80
N ALA A 52 -10.56 -8.55 13.77
CA ALA A 52 -10.29 -9.99 13.74
C ALA A 52 -11.19 -10.81 14.69
N LEU A 53 -11.31 -10.39 15.94
CA LEU A 53 -12.07 -11.12 16.98
C LEU A 53 -13.55 -11.26 16.60
N SER A 54 -14.18 -10.16 16.18
CA SER A 54 -15.61 -10.18 15.77
C SER A 54 -15.86 -11.08 14.58
N PHE A 55 -14.92 -11.11 13.62
CA PHE A 55 -15.02 -11.99 12.46
C PHE A 55 -15.03 -13.46 12.88
N VAL A 56 -14.13 -13.86 13.79
CA VAL A 56 -14.04 -15.22 14.30
C VAL A 56 -15.29 -15.58 15.12
N LEU A 57 -15.70 -14.74 16.09
CA LEU A 57 -16.87 -14.97 16.94
C LEU A 57 -18.19 -15.04 16.16
N LEU A 58 -18.31 -14.28 15.08
CA LEU A 58 -19.47 -14.30 14.19
C LEU A 58 -19.36 -15.36 13.08
N MET A 59 -18.30 -16.19 13.08
CA MET A 59 -18.02 -17.19 12.04
C MET A 59 -18.09 -16.60 10.63
N GLY A 60 -17.58 -15.38 10.45
CA GLY A 60 -17.58 -14.65 9.17
C GLY A 60 -18.97 -14.25 8.67
N LYS A 61 -19.99 -14.16 9.53
CA LYS A 61 -21.38 -13.83 9.14
C LYS A 61 -21.90 -12.60 9.87
N CYS A 62 -22.72 -11.81 9.18
CA CYS A 62 -23.41 -10.68 9.82
C CYS A 62 -24.35 -11.15 10.93
N ARG A 63 -24.31 -10.53 12.10
CA ARG A 63 -25.19 -10.84 13.24
C ARG A 63 -26.68 -10.79 12.87
N ASN A 64 -27.09 -9.80 12.06
CA ASN A 64 -28.48 -9.55 11.72
C ASN A 64 -28.99 -10.39 10.54
N CYS A 65 -28.33 -10.35 9.39
CA CYS A 65 -28.83 -10.99 8.16
C CYS A 65 -28.16 -12.31 7.84
N LYS A 66 -27.20 -12.76 8.65
CA LYS A 66 -26.45 -14.02 8.51
C LYS A 66 -25.68 -14.19 7.18
N LYS A 67 -25.66 -13.17 6.30
CA LYS A 67 -24.86 -13.20 5.07
C LYS A 67 -23.38 -13.14 5.41
N SER A 68 -22.54 -13.78 4.57
CA SER A 68 -21.10 -13.83 4.75
C SER A 68 -20.46 -12.45 4.66
N ILE A 69 -19.50 -12.19 5.55
CA ILE A 69 -18.62 -11.03 5.52
C ILE A 69 -17.47 -11.35 4.58
N ASN A 70 -17.08 -10.40 3.71
CA ASN A 70 -15.95 -10.60 2.79
C ASN A 70 -14.65 -10.84 3.58
N LEU A 71 -13.92 -11.90 3.24
CA LEU A 71 -12.65 -12.26 3.85
C LEU A 71 -11.59 -11.14 3.79
N GLN A 72 -11.71 -10.24 2.82
CA GLN A 72 -10.83 -9.08 2.71
C GLN A 72 -10.75 -8.27 4.02
N TYR A 73 -11.86 -8.12 4.76
CA TYR A 73 -11.86 -7.39 6.03
C TYR A 73 -10.86 -8.01 7.02
N LEU A 74 -10.91 -9.32 7.17
CA LEU A 74 -10.00 -10.05 8.04
C LEU A 74 -8.55 -9.97 7.54
N ILE A 75 -8.33 -10.15 6.23
CA ILE A 75 -6.99 -10.11 5.64
C ILE A 75 -6.33 -8.75 5.86
N VAL A 76 -7.05 -7.65 5.64
CA VAL A 76 -6.53 -6.29 5.86
C VAL A 76 -6.16 -6.06 7.33
N GLU A 77 -6.99 -6.52 8.26
CA GLU A 77 -6.72 -6.39 9.69
C GLU A 77 -5.49 -7.21 10.11
N LEU A 78 -5.39 -8.45 9.65
CA LEU A 78 -4.23 -9.32 9.93
C LEU A 78 -2.93 -8.78 9.30
N LEU A 79 -2.98 -8.28 8.07
CA LEU A 79 -1.82 -7.65 7.41
C LEU A 79 -1.36 -6.40 8.16
N SER A 80 -2.31 -5.59 8.66
CA SER A 80 -1.96 -4.40 9.45
C SER A 80 -1.31 -4.79 10.79
N ILE A 81 -1.84 -5.78 11.47
CA ILE A 81 -1.25 -6.32 12.71
C ILE A 81 0.18 -6.85 12.41
N PHE A 82 0.31 -7.68 11.39
CA PHE A 82 1.58 -8.27 11.02
C PHE A 82 2.62 -7.20 10.67
N SER A 83 2.25 -6.19 9.86
CA SER A 83 3.17 -5.12 9.49
C SER A 83 3.63 -4.30 10.71
N PHE A 84 2.74 -4.01 11.67
CA PHE A 84 3.07 -3.28 12.89
C PHE A 84 4.05 -4.05 13.76
N VAL A 85 3.80 -5.33 13.96
CA VAL A 85 4.66 -6.21 14.75
C VAL A 85 6.02 -6.40 14.07
N ALA A 86 6.03 -6.63 12.75
CA ALA A 86 7.25 -6.82 11.97
C ALA A 86 8.13 -5.55 11.97
N ILE A 87 7.55 -4.39 11.69
CA ILE A 87 8.30 -3.11 11.69
C ILE A 87 8.94 -2.87 13.07
N TYR A 88 8.21 -3.09 14.15
CA TYR A 88 8.78 -2.97 15.48
C TYR A 88 9.87 -4.00 15.77
N HIS A 89 9.71 -5.22 15.30
CA HIS A 89 10.70 -6.27 15.50
C HIS A 89 12.06 -5.92 14.86
N PHE A 90 12.03 -5.34 13.64
CA PHE A 90 13.26 -5.01 12.91
C PHE A 90 13.83 -3.62 13.25
N PHE A 91 13.00 -2.64 13.58
CA PHE A 91 13.44 -1.25 13.77
C PHE A 91 13.30 -0.73 15.21
N GLY A 92 12.73 -1.51 16.12
CA GLY A 92 12.49 -1.11 17.51
C GLY A 92 11.52 0.08 17.63
N LEU A 93 11.55 0.77 18.77
CA LEU A 93 10.82 2.03 19.01
C LEU A 93 11.66 3.22 18.56
N THR A 94 11.62 3.54 17.28
CA THR A 94 12.33 4.65 16.65
C THR A 94 11.37 5.54 15.87
N VAL A 95 11.78 6.76 15.54
CA VAL A 95 11.02 7.63 14.64
C VAL A 95 10.90 6.98 13.25
N THR A 96 11.93 6.26 12.83
CA THR A 96 11.91 5.48 11.58
C THR A 96 10.78 4.46 11.59
N SER A 97 10.64 3.66 12.66
CA SER A 97 9.56 2.69 12.75
C SER A 97 8.18 3.36 12.74
N PHE A 98 8.01 4.47 13.43
CA PHE A 98 6.75 5.22 13.42
C PHE A 98 6.37 5.68 12.00
N LEU A 99 7.32 6.21 11.24
CA LEU A 99 7.09 6.60 9.85
C LEU A 99 6.75 5.41 8.96
N LEU A 100 7.45 4.28 9.14
CA LEU A 100 7.15 3.04 8.40
C LEU A 100 5.78 2.45 8.75
N LEU A 101 5.30 2.60 9.99
CA LEU A 101 3.94 2.22 10.38
C LEU A 101 2.90 3.03 9.61
N ILE A 102 3.08 4.34 9.51
CA ILE A 102 2.20 5.20 8.68
C ILE A 102 2.22 4.73 7.24
N LEU A 103 3.41 4.57 6.65
CA LEU A 103 3.58 4.12 5.27
C LEU A 103 2.88 2.77 5.01
N SER A 104 3.00 1.82 5.94
CA SER A 104 2.41 0.48 5.80
C SER A 104 0.88 0.52 5.68
N ILE A 105 0.21 1.38 6.45
CA ILE A 105 -1.25 1.55 6.36
C ILE A 105 -1.66 2.14 5.01
N PHE A 106 -0.96 3.18 4.54
CA PHE A 106 -1.22 3.73 3.21
C PHE A 106 -1.02 2.68 2.12
N PHE A 107 0.04 1.90 2.20
CA PHE A 107 0.32 0.83 1.24
C PHE A 107 -0.76 -0.26 1.25
N ILE A 108 -1.23 -0.69 2.42
CA ILE A 108 -2.33 -1.65 2.53
C ILE A 108 -3.60 -1.09 1.88
N ILE A 109 -3.94 0.17 2.13
CA ILE A 109 -5.14 0.79 1.55
C ILE A 109 -5.01 0.88 0.02
N ILE A 110 -3.88 1.40 -0.50
CA ILE A 110 -3.62 1.51 -1.94
C ILE A 110 -3.65 0.15 -2.61
N PHE A 111 -2.99 -0.86 -2.01
CA PHE A 111 -2.94 -2.23 -2.50
C PHE A 111 -4.34 -2.80 -2.77
N PHE A 112 -5.23 -2.72 -1.80
CA PHE A 112 -6.57 -3.29 -1.94
C PHE A 112 -7.51 -2.45 -2.80
N ILE A 113 -7.32 -1.12 -2.86
CA ILE A 113 -8.09 -0.26 -3.76
C ILE A 113 -7.69 -0.57 -5.20
N ASP A 114 -6.40 -0.59 -5.50
CA ASP A 114 -5.92 -0.83 -6.87
C ASP A 114 -6.25 -2.24 -7.35
N LEU A 115 -6.11 -3.24 -6.48
CA LEU A 115 -6.47 -4.62 -6.79
C LEU A 115 -7.94 -4.80 -7.22
N LYS A 116 -8.84 -3.95 -6.72
CA LYS A 116 -10.29 -4.04 -6.99
C LYS A 116 -10.81 -3.07 -8.02
N HIS A 117 -10.28 -1.87 -8.00
CA HIS A 117 -10.84 -0.73 -8.72
C HIS A 117 -9.91 -0.19 -9.80
N PHE A 118 -8.65 -0.68 -9.87
CA PHE A 118 -7.63 -0.22 -10.82
C PHE A 118 -7.37 1.29 -10.73
N ILE A 119 -7.47 1.85 -9.52
CA ILE A 119 -7.25 3.26 -9.24
C ILE A 119 -6.37 3.44 -8.01
N ILE A 120 -5.53 4.48 -8.04
CA ILE A 120 -4.74 4.93 -6.90
C ILE A 120 -5.20 6.34 -6.53
N PRO A 121 -5.93 6.51 -5.41
CA PRO A 121 -6.52 7.79 -5.02
C PRO A 121 -5.47 8.86 -4.71
N ASN A 122 -5.73 10.09 -5.13
CA ASN A 122 -4.86 11.24 -4.85
C ASN A 122 -4.80 11.55 -3.35
N GLU A 123 -5.88 11.31 -2.64
CA GLU A 123 -6.00 11.48 -1.18
C GLU A 123 -5.01 10.61 -0.40
N LEU A 124 -4.43 9.60 -1.03
CA LEU A 124 -3.41 8.75 -0.45
C LEU A 124 -2.01 9.10 -0.96
N THR A 125 -1.86 9.33 -2.27
CA THR A 125 -0.54 9.57 -2.87
C THR A 125 0.05 10.93 -2.50
N PHE A 126 -0.74 12.00 -2.49
CA PHE A 126 -0.24 13.33 -2.12
C PHE A 126 0.21 13.44 -0.66
N PRO A 127 -0.55 13.00 0.36
CA PRO A 127 -0.04 12.97 1.73
C PRO A 127 1.24 12.15 1.87
N LEU A 128 1.34 11.00 1.17
CA LEU A 128 2.57 10.21 1.18
C LEU A 128 3.76 10.97 0.62
N MET A 129 3.61 11.68 -0.50
CA MET A 129 4.67 12.51 -1.07
C MET A 129 5.11 13.61 -0.09
N ILE A 130 4.15 14.29 0.53
CA ILE A 130 4.41 15.39 1.48
C ILE A 130 5.17 14.85 2.70
N ILE A 131 4.68 13.78 3.33
CA ILE A 131 5.33 13.18 4.50
C ILE A 131 6.74 12.69 4.12
N GLY A 132 6.88 12.02 2.96
CA GLY A 132 8.16 11.52 2.46
C GLY A 132 9.18 12.64 2.23
N PHE A 133 8.75 13.78 1.74
CA PHE A 133 9.62 14.93 1.52
C PHE A 133 9.94 15.66 2.83
N ILE A 134 8.94 15.93 3.67
CA ILE A 134 9.16 16.67 4.95
C ILE A 134 10.14 15.95 5.87
N LYS A 135 10.01 14.60 6.02
CA LYS A 135 10.91 13.83 6.87
C LYS A 135 12.38 13.92 6.44
N SER A 136 12.65 14.18 5.16
CA SER A 136 14.01 14.21 4.61
C SER A 136 14.82 15.44 5.00
N PHE A 137 14.18 16.45 5.63
CA PHE A 137 14.86 17.60 6.19
C PHE A 137 15.48 17.35 7.57
N ASP A 138 15.06 16.31 8.28
CA ASP A 138 15.65 15.95 9.56
C ASP A 138 16.95 15.15 9.36
N PRO A 139 18.12 15.70 9.72
CA PRO A 139 19.41 15.02 9.57
C PRO A 139 19.49 13.70 10.38
N ASN A 140 18.76 13.60 11.50
CA ASN A 140 18.75 12.41 12.34
C ASN A 140 18.02 11.23 11.70
N LEU A 141 17.18 11.49 10.70
CA LEU A 141 16.46 10.47 9.93
C LEU A 141 17.24 10.03 8.67
N ASN A 142 18.35 10.69 8.35
CA ASN A 142 19.20 10.31 7.22
C ASN A 142 19.94 9.00 7.54
N THR A 143 19.32 7.89 7.17
CA THR A 143 19.79 6.54 7.42
C THR A 143 20.08 5.82 6.10
N THR A 144 20.44 4.55 6.18
CA THR A 144 20.54 3.69 4.99
C THR A 144 19.22 3.58 4.23
N ILE A 145 18.08 3.74 4.91
CA ILE A 145 16.75 3.63 4.31
C ILE A 145 16.24 4.99 3.84
N PHE A 146 16.37 6.03 4.66
CA PHE A 146 15.83 7.35 4.35
C PHE A 146 16.92 8.28 3.79
N PRO A 147 16.69 8.91 2.64
CA PRO A 147 17.61 9.85 2.03
C PRO A 147 17.50 11.25 2.67
N ASN A 148 18.52 12.08 2.43
CA ASN A 148 18.43 13.51 2.66
C ASN A 148 17.47 14.19 1.67
N TYR A 149 17.16 15.49 1.89
CA TYR A 149 16.17 16.23 1.11
C TYR A 149 16.50 16.32 -0.40
N ILE A 150 17.79 16.39 -0.78
CA ILE A 150 18.20 16.45 -2.20
C ILE A 150 17.88 15.12 -2.89
N TYR A 151 18.31 14.01 -2.32
CA TYR A 151 18.05 12.68 -2.89
C TYR A 151 16.58 12.30 -2.83
N SER A 152 15.83 12.78 -1.83
CA SER A 152 14.40 12.65 -1.74
C SER A 152 13.70 13.39 -2.89
N LEU A 153 14.07 14.66 -3.15
CA LEU A 153 13.51 15.45 -4.23
C LEU A 153 13.81 14.84 -5.61
N ILE A 154 15.09 14.50 -5.84
CA ILE A 154 15.50 13.84 -7.09
C ILE A 154 14.73 12.53 -7.27
N GLY A 155 14.61 11.73 -6.21
CA GLY A 155 13.87 10.47 -6.23
C GLY A 155 12.39 10.63 -6.59
N GLY A 156 11.72 11.61 -5.97
CA GLY A 156 10.32 11.89 -6.26
C GLY A 156 10.08 12.33 -7.70
N VAL A 157 10.88 13.28 -8.19
CA VAL A 157 10.78 13.77 -9.57
C VAL A 157 11.14 12.67 -10.57
N PHE A 158 12.25 11.96 -10.35
CA PHE A 158 12.70 10.88 -11.22
C PHE A 158 11.70 9.72 -11.24
N GLY A 159 11.17 9.32 -10.08
CA GLY A 159 10.17 8.27 -9.98
C GLY A 159 8.89 8.59 -10.76
N TYR A 160 8.42 9.85 -10.69
CA TYR A 160 7.29 10.31 -11.51
C TYR A 160 7.61 10.26 -12.99
N LEU A 161 8.71 10.90 -13.40
CA LEU A 161 9.07 11.09 -14.81
C LEU A 161 9.35 9.77 -15.53
N ILE A 162 9.97 8.79 -14.89
CA ILE A 162 10.27 7.50 -15.51
C ILE A 162 8.98 6.73 -15.86
N ILE A 163 8.03 6.65 -14.93
CA ILE A 163 6.75 5.97 -15.19
C ILE A 163 5.90 6.79 -16.16
N TRP A 164 5.85 8.11 -16.00
CA TRP A 164 5.15 8.98 -16.93
C TRP A 164 5.69 8.86 -18.36
N SER A 165 7.00 8.79 -18.54
CA SER A 165 7.62 8.61 -19.86
C SER A 165 7.21 7.27 -20.48
N ILE A 166 7.21 6.19 -19.71
CA ILE A 166 6.75 4.86 -20.15
C ILE A 166 5.29 4.94 -20.63
N ILE A 167 4.41 5.56 -19.84
CA ILE A 167 2.99 5.76 -20.20
C ILE A 167 2.87 6.54 -21.50
N TYR A 168 3.59 7.66 -21.62
CA TYR A 168 3.56 8.53 -22.80
C TYR A 168 4.02 7.80 -24.07
N PHE A 169 5.17 7.13 -24.03
CA PHE A 169 5.69 6.38 -25.17
C PHE A 169 4.80 5.21 -25.54
N TYR A 170 4.29 4.46 -24.57
CA TYR A 170 3.37 3.36 -24.85
C TYR A 170 2.08 3.84 -25.54
N LYS A 171 1.50 4.93 -25.04
CA LYS A 171 0.31 5.54 -25.63
C LYS A 171 0.57 6.02 -27.06
N LYS A 172 1.75 6.63 -27.32
CA LYS A 172 2.15 7.09 -28.65
C LYS A 172 2.35 5.95 -29.65
N VAL A 173 2.92 4.81 -29.22
CA VAL A 173 3.22 3.66 -30.08
C VAL A 173 2.01 2.77 -30.32
N ARG A 174 1.23 2.53 -29.28
CA ARG A 174 0.13 1.54 -29.30
C ARG A 174 -1.27 2.15 -29.41
N ASN A 175 -1.40 3.48 -29.30
CA ASN A 175 -2.69 4.19 -29.23
C ASN A 175 -3.65 3.64 -28.16
N LYS A 176 -3.10 3.07 -27.07
CA LYS A 176 -3.82 2.51 -25.92
C LYS A 176 -3.19 2.96 -24.63
N GLU A 177 -3.99 3.10 -23.59
CA GLU A 177 -3.46 3.34 -22.25
C GLU A 177 -3.03 2.00 -21.65
N GLY A 178 -1.73 1.85 -21.36
CA GLY A 178 -1.17 0.61 -20.82
C GLY A 178 -1.00 0.62 -19.31
N MET A 179 -0.93 1.83 -18.69
CA MET A 179 -0.66 2.01 -17.26
C MET A 179 -1.29 3.31 -16.79
N GLY A 180 -1.73 3.38 -15.53
CA GLY A 180 -2.41 4.55 -14.97
C GLY A 180 -1.44 5.64 -14.49
N LEU A 181 -1.84 6.90 -14.53
CA LEU A 181 -1.10 8.01 -13.90
C LEU A 181 -0.98 7.84 -12.38
N GLY A 182 -1.83 7.02 -11.77
CA GLY A 182 -1.75 6.66 -10.36
C GLY A 182 -0.43 5.96 -10.00
N ASP A 183 0.05 5.06 -10.87
CA ASP A 183 1.31 4.35 -10.69
C ASP A 183 2.51 5.31 -10.71
N ALA A 184 2.48 6.33 -11.58
CA ALA A 184 3.51 7.37 -11.61
C ALA A 184 3.54 8.18 -10.30
N LYS A 185 2.37 8.52 -9.73
CA LYS A 185 2.26 9.20 -8.45
C LYS A 185 2.72 8.32 -7.29
N LEU A 186 2.39 7.04 -7.29
CA LEU A 186 2.86 6.09 -6.29
C LEU A 186 4.38 5.94 -6.34
N MET A 187 4.96 5.84 -7.54
CA MET A 187 6.41 5.78 -7.72
C MET A 187 7.09 7.08 -7.26
N ALA A 188 6.49 8.24 -7.53
CA ALA A 188 6.97 9.51 -6.98
C ALA A 188 6.95 9.51 -5.44
N ALA A 189 5.88 9.04 -4.81
CA ALA A 189 5.82 8.91 -3.36
C ALA A 189 6.95 8.02 -2.82
N ILE A 190 7.19 6.87 -3.43
CA ILE A 190 8.30 5.97 -3.08
C ILE A 190 9.66 6.69 -3.24
N GLY A 191 9.84 7.45 -4.31
CA GLY A 191 11.04 8.26 -4.53
C GLY A 191 11.27 9.31 -3.45
N PHE A 192 10.23 10.00 -2.99
CA PHE A 192 10.31 10.93 -1.86
C PHE A 192 10.64 10.23 -0.54
N TRP A 193 10.19 8.99 -0.35
CA TRP A 193 10.47 8.22 0.88
C TRP A 193 11.87 7.62 0.89
N PHE A 194 12.35 7.07 -0.23
CA PHE A 194 13.53 6.20 -0.26
C PHE A 194 14.64 6.70 -1.19
N GLY A 195 14.41 7.82 -1.90
CA GLY A 195 15.38 8.43 -2.80
C GLY A 195 15.42 7.78 -4.19
N TRP A 196 16.23 8.37 -5.06
CA TRP A 196 16.32 7.96 -6.46
C TRP A 196 16.90 6.54 -6.65
N THR A 197 17.76 6.08 -5.74
CA THR A 197 18.38 4.74 -5.79
C THR A 197 17.36 3.62 -5.63
N SER A 198 16.22 3.89 -4.96
CA SER A 198 15.14 2.93 -4.81
C SER A 198 14.39 2.66 -6.12
N ILE A 199 14.32 3.65 -7.02
CA ILE A 199 13.45 3.61 -8.20
C ILE A 199 13.79 2.47 -9.16
N PRO A 200 15.07 2.30 -9.63
CA PRO A 200 15.40 1.19 -10.53
C PRO A 200 15.12 -0.18 -9.92
N PHE A 201 15.44 -0.33 -8.63
CA PHE A 201 15.21 -1.59 -7.92
C PHE A 201 13.71 -1.91 -7.79
N VAL A 202 12.91 -0.91 -7.38
CA VAL A 202 11.45 -1.09 -7.23
C VAL A 202 10.82 -1.42 -8.57
N ILE A 203 11.18 -0.75 -9.67
CA ILE A 203 10.66 -1.06 -11.02
C ILE A 203 11.02 -2.49 -11.42
N LEU A 204 12.28 -2.89 -11.24
CA LEU A 204 12.74 -4.23 -11.58
C LEU A 204 11.98 -5.30 -10.80
N MET A 205 11.94 -5.18 -9.46
CA MET A 205 11.27 -6.14 -8.60
C MET A 205 9.77 -6.18 -8.85
N SER A 206 9.12 -5.02 -9.03
CA SER A 206 7.70 -4.96 -9.38
C SER A 206 7.39 -5.71 -10.67
N SER A 207 8.24 -5.53 -11.68
CA SER A 207 8.08 -6.19 -12.98
C SER A 207 8.26 -7.72 -12.86
N ILE A 208 9.27 -8.17 -12.13
CA ILE A 208 9.51 -9.60 -11.88
C ILE A 208 8.34 -10.22 -11.14
N VAL A 209 7.90 -9.60 -10.04
CA VAL A 209 6.77 -10.09 -9.25
C VAL A 209 5.49 -10.11 -10.11
N ALA A 210 5.22 -9.06 -10.88
CA ALA A 210 4.08 -9.02 -11.78
C ALA A 210 4.11 -10.17 -12.79
N LEU A 211 5.26 -10.47 -13.39
CA LEU A 211 5.43 -11.58 -14.33
C LEU A 211 5.15 -12.92 -13.65
N ILE A 212 5.67 -13.15 -12.44
CA ILE A 212 5.45 -14.40 -11.69
C ILE A 212 3.95 -14.66 -11.48
N PHE A 213 3.15 -13.62 -11.19
CA PHE A 213 1.71 -13.79 -10.98
C PHE A 213 0.89 -13.82 -12.27
N VAL A 214 1.33 -13.13 -13.33
CA VAL A 214 0.58 -12.99 -14.57
C VAL A 214 0.83 -14.17 -15.52
N ILE A 215 2.06 -14.66 -15.65
CA ILE A 215 2.41 -15.74 -16.58
C ILE A 215 1.56 -17.00 -16.36
N PRO A 216 1.39 -17.54 -15.14
CA PRO A 216 0.56 -18.72 -14.92
C PRO A 216 -0.90 -18.50 -15.37
N SER A 217 -1.44 -17.29 -15.16
CA SER A 217 -2.81 -16.98 -15.56
C SER A 217 -3.00 -16.86 -17.08
N LEU A 218 -1.94 -16.50 -17.81
CA LEU A 218 -1.92 -16.49 -19.27
C LEU A 218 -1.80 -17.90 -19.85
N ILE A 219 -0.92 -18.72 -19.28
CA ILE A 219 -0.73 -20.12 -19.71
C ILE A 219 -2.04 -20.90 -19.55
N ASN A 220 -2.71 -20.74 -18.42
CA ASN A 220 -4.00 -21.40 -18.13
C ASN A 220 -5.19 -20.77 -18.88
N LYS A 221 -4.95 -19.82 -19.81
CA LYS A 221 -5.97 -19.09 -20.58
C LYS A 221 -7.08 -18.46 -19.72
N SER A 222 -6.86 -18.29 -18.43
CA SER A 222 -7.82 -17.62 -17.52
C SER A 222 -7.84 -16.12 -17.70
N ARG A 223 -6.80 -15.54 -18.34
CA ARG A 223 -6.70 -14.13 -18.73
C ARG A 223 -6.29 -14.00 -20.19
N LYS A 224 -6.77 -12.92 -20.85
CA LYS A 224 -6.29 -12.49 -22.17
C LYS A 224 -5.06 -11.61 -21.99
N ILE A 225 -4.14 -11.62 -22.96
CA ILE A 225 -2.94 -10.76 -22.98
C ILE A 225 -3.32 -9.26 -22.91
N SER A 226 -4.51 -8.91 -23.40
CA SER A 226 -5.03 -7.54 -23.40
C SER A 226 -5.77 -7.15 -22.10
N SER A 227 -5.86 -8.01 -21.10
CA SER A 227 -6.55 -7.68 -19.85
C SER A 227 -5.71 -6.71 -19.01
N GLU A 228 -6.35 -5.70 -18.45
CA GLU A 228 -5.72 -4.76 -17.51
C GLU A 228 -5.23 -5.48 -16.26
N ILE A 229 -4.09 -5.03 -15.73
CA ILE A 229 -3.46 -5.57 -14.53
C ILE A 229 -3.22 -4.41 -13.58
N PRO A 230 -3.70 -4.49 -12.32
CA PRO A 230 -3.38 -3.49 -11.32
C PRO A 230 -1.88 -3.55 -11.01
N PHE A 231 -1.12 -2.50 -11.34
CA PHE A 231 0.33 -2.52 -11.18
C PHE A 231 0.77 -1.99 -9.80
N GLY A 232 -0.05 -1.18 -9.14
CA GLY A 232 0.21 -0.65 -7.80
C GLY A 232 0.57 -1.70 -6.74
N PRO A 233 -0.14 -2.84 -6.65
CA PRO A 233 0.22 -3.93 -5.74
C PRO A 233 1.65 -4.43 -5.92
N TYR A 234 2.11 -4.57 -7.16
CA TYR A 234 3.47 -5.04 -7.46
C TYR A 234 4.52 -3.97 -7.13
N ILE A 235 4.22 -2.68 -7.36
CA ILE A 235 5.07 -1.56 -6.93
C ILE A 235 5.25 -1.59 -5.41
N ILE A 236 4.18 -1.80 -4.65
CA ILE A 236 4.23 -1.88 -3.19
C ILE A 236 5.09 -3.07 -2.73
N ILE A 237 4.94 -4.24 -3.34
CA ILE A 237 5.77 -5.42 -3.03
C ILE A 237 7.24 -5.13 -3.36
N GLY A 238 7.53 -4.54 -4.52
CA GLY A 238 8.89 -4.13 -4.90
C GLY A 238 9.51 -3.15 -3.90
N CYS A 239 8.70 -2.21 -3.38
CA CYS A 239 9.13 -1.27 -2.35
C CYS A 239 9.41 -1.96 -1.00
N ILE A 240 8.56 -2.91 -0.58
CA ILE A 240 8.79 -3.70 0.65
C ILE A 240 10.11 -4.49 0.53
N LEU A 241 10.36 -5.11 -0.62
CA LEU A 241 11.62 -5.81 -0.89
C LEU A 241 12.82 -4.84 -0.83
N TYR A 242 12.69 -3.63 -1.40
CA TYR A 242 13.75 -2.63 -1.29
C TYR A 242 14.07 -2.28 0.16
N VAL A 243 13.05 -2.05 0.99
CA VAL A 243 13.25 -1.74 2.42
C VAL A 243 13.89 -2.90 3.16
N SER A 244 13.49 -4.14 2.85
CA SER A 244 14.03 -5.35 3.48
C SER A 244 15.50 -5.61 3.14
N PHE A 245 15.91 -5.30 1.92
CA PHE A 245 17.28 -5.51 1.41
C PHE A 245 18.08 -4.21 1.23
N SER A 246 17.67 -3.12 1.89
CA SER A 246 18.27 -1.79 1.68
C SER A 246 19.75 -1.73 2.05
N ASN A 247 20.19 -2.47 3.07
CA ASN A 247 21.58 -2.52 3.48
C ASN A 247 22.45 -3.24 2.44
N GLU A 248 21.99 -4.40 1.97
CA GLU A 248 22.68 -5.22 0.97
C GLU A 248 22.78 -4.48 -0.37
N ILE A 249 21.70 -3.82 -0.76
CA ILE A 249 21.65 -3.04 -2.00
C ILE A 249 22.65 -1.89 -1.97
N LYS A 250 22.73 -1.16 -0.85
CA LYS A 250 23.72 -0.06 -0.73
C LYS A 250 25.14 -0.57 -0.71
N ASN A 251 25.43 -1.64 0.01
CA ASN A 251 26.77 -2.26 0.03
C ASN A 251 27.19 -2.80 -1.33
N PHE A 252 26.24 -3.11 -2.21
CA PHE A 252 26.54 -3.54 -3.59
C PHE A 252 26.75 -2.36 -4.56
N LEU A 253 26.11 -1.21 -4.32
CA LEU A 253 26.16 -0.05 -5.22
C LEU A 253 27.24 0.96 -4.86
N PHE A 254 27.69 0.98 -3.61
CA PHE A 254 28.67 1.94 -3.06
C PHE A 254 29.74 1.24 -2.21
#